data_d186bea19ff4b1f97f6afaed3497ee7d
#
_entry.id   d186bea19ff4b1f97f6afaed3497ee7d
#
_cell.length_a   1.000
_cell.length_b   1.000
_cell.length_c   1.000
_cell.angle_alpha   90.00
_cell.angle_beta   90.00
_cell.angle_gamma   90.00
#
_symmetry.space_group_name_H-M   'P 1'
#
loop_
_entity.id
_entity.type
_entity.pdbx_description
1 polymer ?
#
loop_
_entity_poly.entity_id
_entity_poly.type
_entity_poly.pdbx_seq_one_letter_code
_entity_poly.pdbx_strand_id
1 'polypeptide(L)'
;MAPGISGLFRSIFGGGGAAGAAKEGDATEYNGYTIRPAPRREAAGWLTVGTIAKEFPEGVKEHKFIRADTSSSWDDAVALSVRKAKQIVDEQGDRMFRE
;
A
#
# COMPACT_ATOMS: atom_id res chain seq x y z
N MET A 1 0.41 4.26 -22.03
CA MET A 1 0.70 4.53 -21.39
C MET A 1 0.43 4.56 -20.00
N ALA A 2 1.22 4.70 -19.25
CA ALA A 2 1.17 4.64 -17.84
C ALA A 2 0.01 5.39 -17.20
N PRO A 3 -0.42 6.48 -17.75
CA PRO A 3 -1.51 7.21 -17.11
C PRO A 3 -2.77 6.39 -16.92
N GLY A 4 -3.06 5.54 -17.85
CA GLY A 4 -4.26 4.72 -17.75
C GLY A 4 -4.18 3.75 -16.60
N ILE A 5 -3.01 3.22 -16.37
CA ILE A 5 -2.83 2.25 -15.30
C ILE A 5 -2.98 2.94 -13.94
N SER A 6 -2.38 4.10 -13.81
CA SER A 6 -2.50 4.83 -12.55
C SER A 6 -3.94 5.18 -12.25
N GLY A 7 -4.68 5.58 -13.26
CA GLY A 7 -6.07 5.91 -13.08
C GLY A 7 -6.87 4.70 -12.65
N LEU A 8 -6.53 3.55 -13.20
CA LEU A 8 -7.23 2.33 -12.85
C LEU A 8 -7.02 1.98 -11.38
N PHE A 9 -5.79 2.05 -10.92
CA PHE A 9 -5.51 1.79 -9.51
C PHE A 9 -6.27 2.74 -8.62
N ARG A 10 -6.26 4.02 -8.97
CA ARG A 10 -6.93 5.00 -8.17
C ARG A 10 -8.41 4.73 -8.09
N SER A 11 -8.99 4.33 -9.20
CA SER A 11 -10.39 4.03 -9.26
C SER A 11 -10.76 2.86 -8.36
N ILE A 12 -9.95 1.83 -8.39
CA ILE A 12 -10.18 0.65 -7.57
C ILE A 12 -10.08 0.98 -6.10
N PHE A 13 -9.01 1.64 -5.71
CA PHE A 13 -8.82 1.96 -4.32
C PHE A 13 -9.84 2.98 -3.84
N GLY A 14 -10.10 3.98 -4.66
CA GLY A 14 -11.02 5.02 -4.26
C GLY A 14 -12.41 4.49 -4.03
N GLY A 15 -12.87 3.64 -4.93
CA GLY A 15 -14.21 3.10 -4.80
C GLY A 15 -14.36 2.21 -3.58
N GLY A 16 -13.37 1.39 -3.33
CA GLY A 16 -13.47 0.49 -2.19
C GLY A 16 -13.19 1.15 -0.88
N GLY A 17 -12.36 2.16 -0.89
CA GLY A 17 -11.92 2.76 0.36
C GLY A 17 -12.85 3.77 0.94
N ALA A 18 -13.81 4.21 0.17
CA ALA A 18 -14.63 5.32 0.62
C ALA A 18 -15.31 5.04 1.94
N ALA A 19 -15.80 3.85 2.09
CA ALA A 19 -16.55 3.52 3.28
C ALA A 19 -15.72 3.58 4.54
N GLY A 20 -14.48 3.21 4.45
CA GLY A 20 -13.67 3.14 5.64
C GLY A 20 -13.15 4.47 6.10
N ALA A 21 -13.18 5.41 5.22
CA ALA A 21 -12.63 6.71 5.55
C ALA A 21 -11.20 6.59 6.03
N ALA A 22 -10.54 5.51 5.71
CA ALA A 22 -9.17 5.34 6.13
C ALA A 22 -8.31 6.33 5.35
N LYS A 23 -7.48 7.03 6.08
CA LYS A 23 -6.57 7.96 5.45
C LYS A 23 -5.45 7.20 4.77
N GLU A 24 -5.07 7.66 3.60
CA GLU A 24 -3.99 7.04 2.86
C GLU A 24 -2.96 8.09 2.48
N GLY A 25 -1.71 7.68 2.42
CA GLY A 25 -0.68 8.54 1.90
C GLY A 25 -0.59 8.43 0.38
N ASP A 26 0.30 9.19 -0.20
CA ASP A 26 0.48 9.17 -1.64
C ASP A 26 1.01 7.82 -2.10
N ALA A 27 0.53 7.38 -3.25
CA ALA A 27 1.00 6.13 -3.83
C ALA A 27 2.43 6.29 -4.34
N THR A 28 3.22 5.26 -4.20
CA THR A 28 4.60 5.23 -4.66
C THR A 28 4.79 4.03 -5.57
N GLU A 29 5.47 4.23 -6.68
CA GLU A 29 5.76 3.12 -7.57
C GLU A 29 7.17 2.61 -7.32
N TYR A 30 7.31 1.28 -7.31
CA TYR A 30 8.58 0.66 -6.99
C TYR A 30 8.67 -0.68 -7.71
N ASN A 31 9.59 -0.78 -8.67
CA ASN A 31 9.84 -2.03 -9.40
C ASN A 31 8.58 -2.65 -10.00
N GLY A 32 7.71 -1.81 -10.52
CA GLY A 32 6.48 -2.31 -11.14
C GLY A 32 5.33 -2.52 -10.18
N TYR A 33 5.54 -2.25 -8.91
CA TYR A 33 4.50 -2.35 -7.91
C TYR A 33 4.05 -0.97 -7.48
N THR A 34 2.79 -0.85 -7.11
CA THR A 34 2.26 0.38 -6.56
C THR A 34 2.06 0.20 -5.06
N ILE A 35 2.71 1.04 -4.28
CA ILE A 35 2.65 0.98 -2.83
C ILE A 35 1.77 2.10 -2.34
N ARG A 36 0.75 1.75 -1.54
CA ARG A 36 -0.14 2.74 -0.98
C ARG A 36 -0.13 2.61 0.54
N PRO A 37 0.58 3.51 1.22
CA PRO A 37 0.63 3.44 2.68
C PRO A 37 -0.68 3.94 3.27
N ALA A 38 -1.11 3.31 4.34
CA ALA A 38 -2.35 3.67 5.02
C ALA A 38 -2.23 3.44 6.51
N PRO A 39 -1.33 4.17 7.19
CA PRO A 39 -1.16 3.98 8.63
C PRO A 39 -2.47 4.16 9.39
N ARG A 40 -2.65 3.38 10.43
CA ARG A 40 -3.88 3.42 11.20
C ARG A 40 -3.62 3.95 12.60
N ARG A 41 -4.47 4.85 13.07
CA ARG A 41 -4.31 5.42 14.39
C ARG A 41 -4.62 4.39 15.45
N GLU A 42 -3.70 4.26 16.40
CA GLU A 42 -3.86 3.38 17.54
C GLU A 42 -3.49 4.15 18.80
N ALA A 43 -3.77 3.56 19.95
CA ALA A 43 -3.47 4.24 21.21
C ALA A 43 -1.99 4.61 21.31
N ALA A 44 -1.12 3.75 20.82
CA ALA A 44 0.32 3.98 20.94
C ALA A 44 0.89 4.83 19.82
N GLY A 45 0.08 5.19 18.83
CA GLY A 45 0.58 5.98 17.72
C GLY A 45 -0.01 5.50 16.41
N TRP A 46 0.77 5.58 15.33
CA TRP A 46 0.31 5.19 14.00
C TRP A 46 0.88 3.83 13.64
N LEU A 47 0.00 2.87 13.44
CA LEU A 47 0.39 1.51 13.08
C LEU A 47 0.82 1.46 11.62
N THR A 48 1.83 0.66 11.33
CA THR A 48 2.36 0.51 9.96
C THR A 48 1.44 -0.37 9.15
N VAL A 49 0.77 0.19 8.16
CA VAL A 49 -0.20 -0.51 7.35
C VAL A 49 -0.08 -0.03 5.90
N GLY A 50 -0.30 -0.91 4.96
CA GLY A 50 -0.30 -0.51 3.57
C GLY A 50 -0.78 -1.60 2.64
N THR A 51 -0.82 -1.27 1.36
CA THR A 51 -1.21 -2.19 0.31
C THR A 51 -0.19 -2.11 -0.81
N ILE A 52 0.19 -3.27 -1.33
CA ILE A 52 1.06 -3.37 -2.50
C ILE A 52 0.22 -3.96 -3.61
N ALA A 53 0.18 -3.30 -4.75
CA ALA A 53 -0.63 -3.74 -5.87
C ALA A 53 0.22 -3.88 -7.11
N LYS A 54 -0.19 -4.77 -8.00
CA LYS A 54 0.48 -4.93 -9.28
C LYS A 54 -0.53 -5.37 -10.31
N GLU A 55 -0.39 -4.87 -11.51
CA GLU A 55 -1.27 -5.21 -12.59
C GLU A 55 -0.71 -6.41 -13.34
N PHE A 56 -1.54 -7.41 -13.53
CA PHE A 56 -1.22 -8.61 -14.30
C PHE A 56 -2.16 -8.70 -15.48
N PRO A 57 -1.86 -9.55 -16.47
CA PRO A 57 -2.77 -9.69 -17.60
C PRO A 57 -4.20 -10.04 -17.19
N GLU A 58 -4.35 -10.80 -16.12
CA GLU A 58 -5.67 -11.20 -15.66
C GLU A 58 -6.31 -10.18 -14.73
N GLY A 59 -5.60 -9.10 -14.38
CA GLY A 59 -6.16 -8.08 -13.53
C GLY A 59 -5.20 -7.62 -12.47
N VAL A 60 -5.69 -6.74 -11.60
CA VAL A 60 -4.88 -6.17 -10.54
C VAL A 60 -4.94 -7.07 -9.32
N LYS A 61 -3.79 -7.36 -8.73
CA LYS A 61 -3.71 -8.11 -7.49
C LYS A 61 -3.18 -7.23 -6.39
N GLU A 62 -3.62 -7.48 -5.17
CA GLU A 62 -3.25 -6.67 -4.02
C GLU A 62 -2.76 -7.54 -2.88
N HIS A 63 -1.81 -7.00 -2.14
CA HIS A 63 -1.30 -7.64 -0.94
C HIS A 63 -1.31 -6.59 0.17
N LYS A 64 -2.12 -6.81 1.18
CA LYS A 64 -2.20 -5.90 2.31
C LYS A 64 -1.25 -6.37 3.40
N PHE A 65 -0.62 -5.42 4.07
CA PHE A 65 0.29 -5.77 5.13
C PHE A 65 0.05 -4.88 6.34
N ILE A 66 0.24 -5.47 7.51
CA ILE A 66 0.14 -4.79 8.79
C ILE A 66 1.32 -5.24 9.62
N ARG A 67 2.07 -4.28 10.15
CA ARG A 67 3.21 -4.57 11.00
C ARG A 67 2.94 -4.00 12.38
N ALA A 68 3.54 -4.61 13.39
CA ALA A 68 3.34 -4.17 14.76
C ALA A 68 4.04 -2.84 15.06
N ASP A 69 4.88 -2.38 14.16
CA ASP A 69 5.62 -1.14 14.37
C ASP A 69 4.68 0.05 14.43
N THR A 70 4.92 0.94 15.37
CA THR A 70 4.15 2.18 15.47
C THR A 70 5.09 3.36 15.37
N SER A 71 4.54 4.48 14.92
CA SER A 71 5.28 5.72 14.79
C SER A 71 4.51 6.83 15.49
N SER A 72 5.22 7.85 15.93
CA SER A 72 4.59 8.92 16.67
C SER A 72 3.88 9.93 15.77
N SER A 73 4.17 9.93 14.49
CA SER A 73 3.54 10.89 13.57
C SER A 73 3.09 10.19 12.32
N TRP A 74 2.11 10.82 11.66
CA TRP A 74 1.61 10.32 10.38
C TRP A 74 2.72 10.24 9.34
N ASP A 75 3.53 11.30 9.23
CA ASP A 75 4.58 11.33 8.22
C ASP A 75 5.59 10.21 8.43
N ASP A 76 5.98 9.97 9.67
CA ASP A 76 6.91 8.89 9.95
C ASP A 76 6.29 7.55 9.65
N ALA A 77 5.01 7.40 9.95
CA ALA A 77 4.32 6.13 9.69
C ALA A 77 4.20 5.87 8.19
N VAL A 78 3.94 6.91 7.40
CA VAL A 78 3.88 6.76 5.96
C VAL A 78 5.25 6.31 5.44
N ALA A 79 6.32 6.98 5.88
CA ALA A 79 7.66 6.64 5.42
C ALA A 79 8.02 5.21 5.80
N LEU A 80 7.68 4.80 7.00
CA LEU A 80 7.96 3.44 7.45
C LEU A 80 7.15 2.43 6.67
N SER A 81 5.87 2.74 6.41
CA SER A 81 5.02 1.82 5.66
C SER A 81 5.55 1.62 4.24
N VAL A 82 6.01 2.69 3.60
CA VAL A 82 6.59 2.57 2.27
C VAL A 82 7.87 1.74 2.32
N ARG A 83 8.70 1.97 3.33
CA ARG A 83 9.94 1.21 3.45
C ARG A 83 9.69 -0.27 3.65
N LYS A 84 8.71 -0.60 4.51
CA LYS A 84 8.37 -2.00 4.73
C LYS A 84 7.81 -2.63 3.46
N ALA A 85 7.01 -1.88 2.72
CA ALA A 85 6.47 -2.39 1.47
C ALA A 85 7.58 -2.68 0.47
N LYS A 86 8.55 -1.79 0.35
CA LYS A 86 9.67 -2.03 -0.55
C LYS A 86 10.45 -3.28 -0.13
N GLN A 87 10.59 -3.48 1.16
CA GLN A 87 11.25 -4.67 1.66
C GLN A 87 10.49 -5.93 1.28
N ILE A 88 9.16 -5.90 1.39
CA ILE A 88 8.36 -7.05 1.00
C ILE A 88 8.51 -7.32 -0.48
N VAL A 89 8.51 -6.27 -1.30
CA VAL A 89 8.71 -6.43 -2.74
C VAL A 89 10.07 -7.08 -3.02
N ASP A 90 11.11 -6.59 -2.37
CA ASP A 90 12.46 -7.12 -2.60
C ASP A 90 12.59 -8.58 -2.17
N GLU A 91 11.90 -8.95 -1.10
CA GLU A 91 12.03 -10.29 -0.56
C GLU A 91 11.11 -11.29 -1.22
N GLN A 92 9.89 -10.88 -1.54
CA GLN A 92 8.88 -11.81 -2.02
C GLN A 92 8.53 -11.66 -3.49
N GLY A 93 8.60 -10.44 -4.01
CA GLY A 93 8.19 -10.22 -5.38
C GLY A 93 6.76 -10.68 -5.59
N ASP A 94 6.50 -11.26 -6.75
CA ASP A 94 5.16 -11.71 -7.09
C ASP A 94 4.64 -12.81 -6.18
N ARG A 95 5.52 -13.43 -5.40
CA ARG A 95 5.07 -14.48 -4.49
C ARG A 95 4.12 -13.95 -3.42
N MET A 96 4.18 -12.65 -3.15
CA MET A 96 3.28 -12.07 -2.15
C MET A 96 1.82 -12.23 -2.54
N PHE A 97 1.55 -12.41 -3.84
CA PHE A 97 0.17 -12.53 -4.32
C PHE A 97 -0.33 -13.97 -4.41
N ARG A 98 0.52 -14.91 -4.07
CA ARG A 98 0.11 -16.30 -4.10
C ARG A 98 -0.61 -16.67 -2.83
N GLU A 99 -1.56 -17.53 -2.96
CA GLU A 99 -2.29 -18.01 -1.80
C GLU A 99 -1.74 -19.29 -1.26
#